data_f97f6d9cfed7bf2f8b0cc927b594e958
#
_entry.id   f97f6d9cfed7bf2f8b0cc927b594e958
#
_cell.length_a   1.000
_cell.length_b   1.000
_cell.length_c   1.000
_cell.angle_alpha   90.00
_cell.angle_beta   90.00
_cell.angle_gamma   90.00
#
_symmetry.space_group_name_H-M   'P 1'
#
loop_
_entity.id
_entity.type
_entity.pdbx_description
1 polymer ?
#
loop_
_entity_poly.entity_id
_entity_poly.type
_entity_poly.pdbx_seq_one_letter_code
_entity_poly.pdbx_strand_id
1 'polypeptide(L)'
;MKINKYFDIHFERADDATIAKRLIGGAKIKGPALVILILSMFIASIGLNMNSTAVVIGAMLISPLMGPILAIGFGFATLNFTVVKSGILRLSLQMTIAVLASALYFYISPVQTATSELLARTEPNIFDVFIAIFGGLAGIIGQTRKTLDNVIPGVAIATALMPPLCTAGYGLANGNWNYFFGASYLFFINAFFIFFASFIVLKGVYSLPFHKQAEEVNRRNQLIFLVIGLIMAIPSIYAGYDMTIKYSESNHMEQFIKNDINQEGRRQVIDYSLDQTNKLVNIVVIGAPVTSEEQAQLDDKLHKDEYLQPYTLRFVNSVDEKKSTMDKTNLNKSSENLGTYKNLINLYQPTYQLVSETINTMKTTEAEAKALFPFVSKVEGMPLIDNLEQPKASRYMVIIHTTSTISDADLERIKAWLEAKLSAPVTISVEQTTSTL
;
A
#
# COMPACT_ATOMS: atom_id res chain seq x y z
N MET A 1 -41.11 13.28 -7.48
CA MET A 1 -40.39 13.46 -6.21
C MET A 1 -39.07 14.14 -6.57
N LYS A 2 -38.83 15.41 -6.15
CA LYS A 2 -37.65 16.18 -6.59
C LYS A 2 -36.40 15.66 -5.85
N ILE A 3 -35.52 14.96 -6.55
CA ILE A 3 -34.23 14.45 -6.07
C ILE A 3 -33.39 15.56 -5.43
N ASN A 4 -33.54 16.82 -5.86
CA ASN A 4 -32.86 17.99 -5.30
C ASN A 4 -33.01 18.19 -3.78
N LYS A 5 -34.08 17.67 -3.17
CA LYS A 5 -34.32 17.87 -1.72
C LYS A 5 -33.45 16.94 -0.85
N TYR A 6 -33.01 15.80 -1.39
CA TYR A 6 -32.19 14.84 -0.66
C TYR A 6 -30.69 15.16 -0.72
N PHE A 7 -30.26 15.93 -1.71
CA PHE A 7 -28.87 16.35 -1.90
C PHE A 7 -28.64 17.84 -1.60
N ASP A 8 -29.54 18.47 -0.84
CA ASP A 8 -29.38 19.87 -0.44
C ASP A 8 -28.29 20.00 0.65
N ILE A 9 -27.10 20.41 0.23
CA ILE A 9 -25.95 20.61 1.11
C ILE A 9 -26.17 21.78 2.09
N HIS A 10 -27.17 22.64 1.90
CA HIS A 10 -27.54 23.71 2.83
C HIS A 10 -28.54 23.27 3.91
N PHE A 11 -29.14 22.09 3.77
CA PHE A 11 -30.07 21.54 4.74
C PHE A 11 -29.40 21.38 6.11
N GLU A 12 -30.01 21.88 7.18
CA GLU A 12 -29.47 21.89 8.56
C GLU A 12 -28.08 22.55 8.73
N ARG A 13 -27.67 23.43 7.82
CA ARG A 13 -26.47 24.23 8.00
C ARG A 13 -26.61 25.16 9.21
N ALA A 14 -25.55 25.25 10.05
CA ALA A 14 -25.46 26.23 11.11
C ALA A 14 -25.25 27.65 10.53
N ASP A 15 -25.53 28.66 11.31
CA ASP A 15 -25.22 30.04 10.96
C ASP A 15 -23.71 30.30 10.91
N ASP A 16 -23.30 31.29 10.13
CA ASP A 16 -21.89 31.61 9.88
C ASP A 16 -21.09 31.89 11.16
N ALA A 17 -21.74 32.56 12.14
CA ALA A 17 -21.11 32.88 13.44
C ALA A 17 -20.82 31.58 14.24
N THR A 18 -21.76 30.65 14.23
CA THR A 18 -21.59 29.34 14.90
C THR A 18 -20.51 28.53 14.21
N ILE A 19 -20.48 28.47 12.86
CA ILE A 19 -19.42 27.82 12.09
C ILE A 19 -18.06 28.40 12.44
N ALA A 20 -17.91 29.73 12.42
CA ALA A 20 -16.68 30.42 12.77
C ALA A 20 -16.22 30.09 14.21
N LYS A 21 -17.14 30.17 15.18
CA LYS A 21 -16.85 29.86 16.60
C LYS A 21 -16.36 28.43 16.78
N ARG A 22 -16.97 27.47 16.07
CA ARG A 22 -16.59 26.05 16.14
C ARG A 22 -15.21 25.80 15.52
N LEU A 23 -14.97 26.25 14.29
CA LEU A 23 -13.73 26.03 13.58
C LEU A 23 -12.54 26.72 14.29
N ILE A 24 -12.69 27.98 14.72
CA ILE A 24 -11.67 28.68 15.48
C ILE A 24 -11.48 28.05 16.88
N GLY A 25 -12.58 27.65 17.51
CA GLY A 25 -12.56 27.00 18.83
C GLY A 25 -11.93 25.62 18.81
N GLY A 26 -12.22 24.82 17.79
CA GLY A 26 -11.66 23.49 17.59
C GLY A 26 -10.15 23.48 17.35
N ALA A 27 -9.60 24.59 16.84
CA ALA A 27 -8.17 24.74 16.71
C ALA A 27 -7.46 25.11 18.02
N LYS A 28 -8.18 25.54 19.07
CA LYS A 28 -7.55 25.94 20.34
C LYS A 28 -6.99 24.72 21.06
N ILE A 29 -5.68 24.70 21.23
CA ILE A 29 -5.01 23.67 22.01
C ILE A 29 -5.28 23.92 23.49
N LYS A 30 -5.89 22.93 24.16
CA LYS A 30 -6.09 22.88 25.60
C LYS A 30 -5.25 21.76 26.19
N GLY A 31 -4.81 21.87 27.43
CA GLY A 31 -4.00 20.85 28.09
C GLY A 31 -4.53 19.42 27.93
N PRO A 32 -5.81 19.13 28.19
CA PRO A 32 -6.39 17.80 27.98
C PRO A 32 -6.28 17.30 26.56
N ALA A 33 -6.41 18.17 25.54
CA ALA A 33 -6.28 17.77 24.14
C ALA A 33 -4.86 17.31 23.79
N LEU A 34 -3.83 17.90 24.38
CA LEU A 34 -2.43 17.44 24.19
C LEU A 34 -2.19 16.09 24.86
N VAL A 35 -2.73 15.86 26.04
CA VAL A 35 -2.64 14.56 26.72
C VAL A 35 -3.33 13.48 25.88
N ILE A 36 -4.54 13.76 25.38
CA ILE A 36 -5.27 12.84 24.50
C ILE A 36 -4.47 12.58 23.22
N LEU A 37 -3.83 13.60 22.64
CA LEU A 37 -2.97 13.43 21.46
C LEU A 37 -1.81 12.46 21.76
N ILE A 38 -1.10 12.66 22.86
CA ILE A 38 0.01 11.79 23.25
C ILE A 38 -0.47 10.34 23.44
N LEU A 39 -1.56 10.14 24.19
CA LEU A 39 -2.12 8.81 24.43
C LEU A 39 -2.58 8.16 23.13
N SER A 40 -3.24 8.89 22.24
CA SER A 40 -3.66 8.38 20.94
C SER A 40 -2.46 8.00 20.06
N MET A 41 -1.35 8.78 20.11
CA MET A 41 -0.12 8.45 19.39
C MET A 41 0.52 7.18 19.92
N PHE A 42 0.53 6.92 21.22
CA PHE A 42 0.99 5.66 21.80
C PHE A 42 0.13 4.49 21.32
N ILE A 43 -1.20 4.59 21.39
CA ILE A 43 -2.09 3.52 20.94
C ILE A 43 -1.91 3.24 19.44
N ALA A 44 -1.80 4.29 18.61
CA ALA A 44 -1.56 4.11 17.17
C ALA A 44 -0.19 3.48 16.89
N SER A 45 0.85 3.89 17.59
CA SER A 45 2.20 3.31 17.43
C SER A 45 2.24 1.83 17.85
N ILE A 46 1.52 1.46 18.93
CA ILE A 46 1.31 0.06 19.31
C ILE A 46 0.58 -0.70 18.19
N GLY A 47 -0.51 -0.12 17.66
CA GLY A 47 -1.28 -0.73 16.58
C GLY A 47 -0.46 -0.97 15.31
N LEU A 48 0.36 0.01 14.91
CA LEU A 48 1.29 -0.11 13.78
C LEU A 48 2.35 -1.19 14.03
N ASN A 49 2.90 -1.22 15.23
CA ASN A 49 3.92 -2.21 15.62
C ASN A 49 3.37 -3.64 15.66
N MET A 50 2.10 -3.79 16.05
CA MET A 50 1.38 -5.08 16.04
C MET A 50 0.78 -5.45 14.68
N ASN A 51 0.97 -4.61 13.66
CA ASN A 51 0.31 -4.74 12.35
C ASN A 51 -1.23 -4.84 12.45
N SER A 52 -1.83 -4.10 13.40
CA SER A 52 -3.26 -4.14 13.69
C SER A 52 -3.97 -2.87 13.23
N THR A 53 -4.54 -2.90 12.04
CA THR A 53 -5.32 -1.79 11.46
C THR A 53 -6.48 -1.36 12.37
N ALA A 54 -7.13 -2.30 13.06
CA ALA A 54 -8.26 -2.01 13.95
C ALA A 54 -7.85 -1.12 15.14
N VAL A 55 -6.71 -1.41 15.77
CA VAL A 55 -6.17 -0.60 16.88
C VAL A 55 -5.77 0.80 16.39
N VAL A 56 -5.16 0.88 15.21
CA VAL A 56 -4.78 2.16 14.59
C VAL A 56 -6.03 3.02 14.33
N ILE A 57 -7.11 2.44 13.77
CA ILE A 57 -8.38 3.14 13.55
C ILE A 57 -8.97 3.62 14.88
N GLY A 58 -8.97 2.79 15.93
CA GLY A 58 -9.45 3.19 17.26
C GLY A 58 -8.69 4.40 17.83
N ALA A 59 -7.38 4.44 17.67
CA ALA A 59 -6.55 5.58 18.08
C ALA A 59 -6.87 6.86 17.31
N MET A 60 -7.13 6.75 16.00
CA MET A 60 -7.47 7.88 15.13
C MET A 60 -8.75 8.60 15.58
N LEU A 61 -9.73 7.84 16.10
CA LEU A 61 -11.04 8.38 16.51
C LEU A 61 -10.91 9.38 17.66
N ILE A 62 -9.92 9.24 18.51
CA ILE A 62 -9.71 10.10 19.68
C ILE A 62 -8.71 11.24 19.44
N SER A 63 -8.04 11.25 18.28
CA SER A 63 -6.98 12.22 17.98
C SER A 63 -7.51 13.62 17.65
N PRO A 64 -6.98 14.70 18.27
CA PRO A 64 -7.45 16.08 18.05
C PRO A 64 -6.76 16.81 16.87
N LEU A 65 -6.15 16.11 15.91
CA LEU A 65 -5.36 16.71 14.82
C LEU A 65 -6.20 17.51 13.79
N MET A 66 -7.49 17.23 13.68
CA MET A 66 -8.37 17.81 12.66
C MET A 66 -8.57 19.32 12.81
N GLY A 67 -8.71 19.80 14.06
CA GLY A 67 -9.14 21.17 14.36
C GLY A 67 -8.30 22.27 13.71
N PRO A 68 -6.98 22.28 13.86
CA PRO A 68 -6.11 23.29 13.26
C PRO A 68 -6.17 23.33 11.73
N ILE A 69 -6.29 22.19 11.05
CA ILE A 69 -6.33 22.12 9.57
C ILE A 69 -7.62 22.76 9.04
N LEU A 70 -8.77 22.43 9.64
CA LEU A 70 -10.05 23.03 9.27
C LEU A 70 -10.08 24.52 9.57
N ALA A 71 -9.44 24.98 10.66
CA ALA A 71 -9.30 26.39 10.97
C ALA A 71 -8.42 27.14 9.96
N ILE A 72 -7.36 26.51 9.44
CA ILE A 72 -6.56 27.06 8.34
C ILE A 72 -7.45 27.25 7.11
N GLY A 73 -8.24 26.23 6.71
CA GLY A 73 -9.20 26.32 5.61
C GLY A 73 -10.21 27.44 5.79
N PHE A 74 -10.76 27.60 6.99
CA PHE A 74 -11.65 28.70 7.33
C PHE A 74 -10.95 30.07 7.24
N GLY A 75 -9.74 30.18 7.76
CA GLY A 75 -8.95 31.42 7.71
C GLY A 75 -8.66 31.86 6.27
N PHE A 76 -8.35 30.92 5.37
CA PHE A 76 -8.21 31.20 3.93
C PHE A 76 -9.55 31.60 3.29
N ALA A 77 -10.64 30.88 3.60
CA ALA A 77 -11.96 31.17 3.03
C ALA A 77 -12.49 32.58 3.42
N THR A 78 -12.12 33.07 4.61
CA THR A 78 -12.55 34.35 5.15
C THR A 78 -11.48 35.44 5.11
N LEU A 79 -10.30 35.17 4.53
CA LEU A 79 -9.13 36.06 4.50
C LEU A 79 -8.69 36.52 5.89
N ASN A 80 -8.81 35.65 6.90
CA ASN A 80 -8.42 35.95 8.26
C ASN A 80 -7.00 35.43 8.58
N PHE A 81 -6.01 36.29 8.38
CA PHE A 81 -4.60 35.95 8.56
C PHE A 81 -4.25 35.49 9.98
N THR A 82 -4.90 36.09 10.99
CA THR A 82 -4.67 35.71 12.38
C THR A 82 -5.07 34.27 12.66
N VAL A 83 -6.19 33.82 12.08
CA VAL A 83 -6.65 32.42 12.19
C VAL A 83 -5.70 31.49 11.47
N VAL A 84 -5.25 31.84 10.25
CA VAL A 84 -4.30 31.02 9.47
C VAL A 84 -2.98 30.86 10.23
N LYS A 85 -2.37 31.97 10.67
CA LYS A 85 -1.11 31.94 11.44
C LYS A 85 -1.23 31.10 12.70
N SER A 86 -2.32 31.32 13.46
CA SER A 86 -2.59 30.56 14.68
C SER A 86 -2.85 29.08 14.39
N GLY A 87 -3.54 28.75 13.31
CA GLY A 87 -3.79 27.37 12.88
C GLY A 87 -2.48 26.64 12.51
N ILE A 88 -1.63 27.29 11.71
CA ILE A 88 -0.31 26.73 11.32
C ILE A 88 0.56 26.49 12.57
N LEU A 89 0.67 27.47 13.46
CA LEU A 89 1.48 27.33 14.67
C LEU A 89 1.01 26.17 15.56
N ARG A 90 -0.32 26.00 15.69
CA ARG A 90 -0.90 24.93 16.51
C ARG A 90 -0.75 23.57 15.84
N LEU A 91 -0.91 23.48 14.52
CA LEU A 91 -0.67 22.26 13.76
C LEU A 91 0.80 21.83 13.90
N SER A 92 1.74 22.76 13.74
CA SER A 92 3.17 22.47 13.89
C SER A 92 3.51 21.97 15.31
N LEU A 93 2.92 22.58 16.35
CA LEU A 93 3.10 22.11 17.72
C LEU A 93 2.53 20.71 17.93
N GLN A 94 1.31 20.44 17.46
CA GLN A 94 0.71 19.10 17.56
C GLN A 94 1.50 18.06 16.78
N MET A 95 1.98 18.38 15.58
CA MET A 95 2.81 17.51 14.75
C MET A 95 4.12 17.17 15.49
N THR A 96 4.82 18.17 16.04
CA THR A 96 6.06 17.94 16.79
C THR A 96 5.83 17.02 17.99
N ILE A 97 4.79 17.29 18.80
CA ILE A 97 4.44 16.46 19.96
C ILE A 97 4.07 15.04 19.52
N ALA A 98 3.31 14.90 18.44
CA ALA A 98 2.90 13.60 17.89
C ALA A 98 4.12 12.77 17.46
N VAL A 99 5.03 13.35 16.66
CA VAL A 99 6.25 12.68 16.20
C VAL A 99 7.14 12.29 17.37
N LEU A 100 7.33 13.19 18.35
CA LEU A 100 8.16 12.89 19.53
C LEU A 100 7.54 11.82 20.42
N ALA A 101 6.21 11.82 20.62
CA ALA A 101 5.52 10.78 21.38
C ALA A 101 5.65 9.41 20.70
N SER A 102 5.48 9.36 19.39
CA SER A 102 5.66 8.15 18.60
C SER A 102 7.13 7.69 18.60
N ALA A 103 8.08 8.60 18.42
CA ALA A 103 9.50 8.27 18.46
C ALA A 103 9.91 7.71 19.83
N LEU A 104 9.40 8.28 20.92
CA LEU A 104 9.63 7.76 22.26
C LEU A 104 9.12 6.32 22.42
N TYR A 105 7.91 6.04 21.90
CA TYR A 105 7.37 4.68 21.91
C TYR A 105 8.28 3.71 21.16
N PHE A 106 8.64 4.00 19.91
CA PHE A 106 9.45 3.10 19.10
C PHE A 106 10.90 2.96 19.62
N TYR A 107 11.44 3.98 20.28
CA TYR A 107 12.73 3.88 20.94
C TYR A 107 12.72 2.89 22.12
N ILE A 108 11.61 2.81 22.86
CA ILE A 108 11.45 1.92 24.02
C ILE A 108 10.97 0.52 23.57
N SER A 109 10.31 0.41 22.42
CA SER A 109 9.71 -0.84 21.93
C SER A 109 10.79 -1.91 21.67
N PRO A 110 10.60 -3.16 22.13
CA PRO A 110 11.50 -4.26 21.82
C PRO A 110 11.38 -4.73 20.35
N VAL A 111 10.27 -4.40 19.67
CA VAL A 111 10.01 -4.78 18.27
C VAL A 111 10.40 -3.62 17.38
N GLN A 112 11.52 -3.76 16.65
CA GLN A 112 12.07 -2.70 15.80
C GLN A 112 11.91 -2.98 14.30
N THR A 113 11.32 -4.12 13.93
CA THR A 113 11.08 -4.46 12.53
C THR A 113 9.91 -3.63 11.97
N ALA A 114 10.11 -3.08 10.77
CA ALA A 114 9.04 -2.35 10.08
C ALA A 114 7.93 -3.32 9.65
N THR A 115 6.72 -3.06 10.09
CA THR A 115 5.52 -3.83 9.68
C THR A 115 5.00 -3.33 8.33
N SER A 116 4.14 -4.11 7.67
CA SER A 116 3.50 -3.68 6.41
C SER A 116 2.65 -2.41 6.58
N GLU A 117 1.99 -2.23 7.73
CA GLU A 117 1.24 -1.01 8.04
C GLU A 117 2.15 0.23 8.16
N LEU A 118 3.38 0.08 8.70
CA LEU A 118 4.37 1.16 8.74
C LEU A 118 4.88 1.48 7.33
N LEU A 119 5.27 0.46 6.56
CA LEU A 119 5.82 0.62 5.21
C LEU A 119 4.81 1.27 4.27
N ALA A 120 3.53 0.91 4.35
CA ALA A 120 2.46 1.52 3.55
C ALA A 120 2.30 3.04 3.75
N ARG A 121 2.94 3.63 4.77
CA ARG A 121 2.88 5.08 5.05
C ARG A 121 4.19 5.81 4.73
N THR A 122 5.18 5.12 4.20
CA THR A 122 6.47 5.72 3.79
C THR A 122 6.45 6.21 2.35
N GLU A 123 5.56 5.66 1.53
CA GLU A 123 5.41 6.01 0.12
C GLU A 123 3.98 6.47 -0.16
N PRO A 124 3.78 7.79 -0.37
CA PRO A 124 2.48 8.33 -0.73
C PRO A 124 1.98 7.74 -2.05
N ASN A 125 0.66 7.55 -2.16
CA ASN A 125 0.04 7.16 -3.42
C ASN A 125 -1.15 8.07 -3.77
N ILE A 126 -1.64 8.00 -5.02
CA ILE A 126 -2.73 8.84 -5.49
C ILE A 126 -4.03 8.64 -4.71
N PHE A 127 -4.26 7.44 -4.18
CA PHE A 127 -5.46 7.14 -3.40
C PHE A 127 -5.46 7.87 -2.05
N ASP A 128 -4.28 8.11 -1.44
CA ASP A 128 -4.17 8.92 -0.22
C ASP A 128 -4.68 10.33 -0.46
N VAL A 129 -4.39 10.92 -1.63
CA VAL A 129 -4.91 12.24 -2.06
C VAL A 129 -6.43 12.23 -2.14
N PHE A 130 -7.03 11.22 -2.79
CA PHE A 130 -8.50 11.10 -2.86
C PHE A 130 -9.13 10.92 -1.48
N ILE A 131 -8.54 10.09 -0.62
CA ILE A 131 -8.98 9.90 0.77
C ILE A 131 -8.94 11.24 1.52
N ALA A 132 -7.86 12.01 1.37
CA ALA A 132 -7.72 13.31 2.00
C ALA A 132 -8.77 14.33 1.50
N ILE A 133 -9.04 14.36 0.18
CA ILE A 133 -10.07 15.24 -0.41
C ILE A 133 -11.46 14.85 0.11
N PHE A 134 -11.86 13.59 -0.04
CA PHE A 134 -13.19 13.14 0.39
C PHE A 134 -13.36 13.22 1.91
N GLY A 135 -12.32 12.86 2.67
CA GLY A 135 -12.29 13.02 4.12
C GLY A 135 -12.40 14.48 4.55
N GLY A 136 -11.70 15.38 3.87
CA GLY A 136 -11.78 16.83 4.08
C GLY A 136 -13.16 17.40 3.77
N LEU A 137 -13.78 17.00 2.65
CA LEU A 137 -15.14 17.37 2.29
C LEU A 137 -16.16 16.89 3.33
N ALA A 138 -16.12 15.61 3.69
CA ALA A 138 -16.99 15.03 4.73
C ALA A 138 -16.80 15.73 6.08
N GLY A 139 -15.53 15.97 6.45
CA GLY A 139 -15.18 16.62 7.70
C GLY A 139 -15.73 18.04 7.81
N ILE A 140 -15.53 18.87 6.80
CA ILE A 140 -16.02 20.26 6.85
C ILE A 140 -17.55 20.33 6.74
N ILE A 141 -18.17 19.50 5.93
CA ILE A 141 -19.64 19.43 5.83
C ILE A 141 -20.22 19.04 7.20
N GLY A 142 -19.66 18.04 7.87
CA GLY A 142 -20.10 17.64 9.23
C GLY A 142 -19.95 18.74 10.25
N GLN A 143 -18.82 19.46 10.26
CA GLN A 143 -18.57 20.58 11.19
C GLN A 143 -19.50 21.80 10.98
N THR A 144 -20.12 21.88 9.82
CA THR A 144 -21.05 22.99 9.48
C THR A 144 -22.53 22.68 9.77
N ARG A 145 -22.85 21.49 10.30
CA ARG A 145 -24.25 21.12 10.62
C ARG A 145 -24.71 21.73 11.96
N LYS A 146 -26.04 21.92 12.13
CA LYS A 146 -26.63 22.38 13.38
C LYS A 146 -26.40 21.40 14.51
N THR A 147 -26.69 20.14 14.26
CA THR A 147 -26.38 19.03 15.16
C THR A 147 -25.00 18.51 14.86
N LEU A 148 -24.11 18.59 15.85
CA LEU A 148 -22.76 18.02 15.72
C LEU A 148 -22.79 16.53 16.03
N ASP A 149 -22.56 15.74 15.02
CA ASP A 149 -22.09 14.38 15.20
C ASP A 149 -20.57 14.38 14.94
N ASN A 150 -19.79 14.59 16.01
CA ASN A 150 -18.34 14.80 15.90
C ASN A 150 -17.57 13.55 15.48
N VAL A 151 -18.21 12.39 15.52
CA VAL A 151 -17.55 11.11 15.28
C VAL A 151 -17.22 10.91 13.80
N ILE A 152 -18.18 11.15 12.91
CA ILE A 152 -18.03 10.86 11.47
C ILE A 152 -16.97 11.74 10.80
N PRO A 153 -16.97 13.08 10.99
CA PRO A 153 -15.95 13.94 10.37
C PRO A 153 -14.53 13.69 10.90
N GLY A 154 -14.44 13.37 12.21
CA GLY A 154 -13.16 13.10 12.85
C GLY A 154 -12.45 11.86 12.31
N VAL A 155 -13.21 10.78 12.05
CA VAL A 155 -12.68 9.52 11.52
C VAL A 155 -12.03 9.73 10.15
N ALA A 156 -12.76 10.30 9.20
CA ALA A 156 -12.32 10.43 7.82
C ALA A 156 -11.04 11.28 7.66
N ILE A 157 -10.87 12.31 8.49
CA ILE A 157 -9.67 13.16 8.47
C ILE A 157 -8.52 12.52 9.24
N ALA A 158 -8.80 11.91 10.39
CA ALA A 158 -7.76 11.33 11.24
C ALA A 158 -7.08 10.12 10.58
N THR A 159 -7.80 9.35 9.73
CA THR A 159 -7.23 8.23 8.98
C THR A 159 -6.10 8.63 8.06
N ALA A 160 -6.16 9.83 7.48
CA ALA A 160 -5.14 10.33 6.58
C ALA A 160 -3.94 11.00 7.29
N LEU A 161 -4.10 11.44 8.55
CA LEU A 161 -3.10 12.30 9.21
C LEU A 161 -2.27 11.58 10.27
N MET A 162 -2.88 10.72 11.07
CA MET A 162 -2.23 10.18 12.26
C MET A 162 -1.18 9.11 11.95
N PRO A 163 -1.44 8.10 11.09
CA PRO A 163 -0.46 7.05 10.81
C PRO A 163 0.84 7.58 10.21
N PRO A 164 0.82 8.54 9.26
CA PRO A 164 2.06 9.13 8.76
C PRO A 164 2.92 9.78 9.85
N LEU A 165 2.31 10.46 10.84
CA LEU A 165 3.07 11.03 11.96
C LEU A 165 3.69 9.95 12.86
N CYS A 166 2.98 8.83 13.07
CA CYS A 166 3.53 7.69 13.79
C CYS A 166 4.71 7.07 13.04
N THR A 167 4.59 6.89 11.72
CA THR A 167 5.66 6.34 10.88
C THR A 167 6.86 7.30 10.80
N ALA A 168 6.63 8.62 10.77
CA ALA A 168 7.71 9.60 10.91
C ALA A 168 8.43 9.45 12.26
N GLY A 169 7.70 9.24 13.36
CA GLY A 169 8.27 8.93 14.66
C GLY A 169 9.10 7.65 14.68
N TYR A 170 8.62 6.60 14.00
CA TYR A 170 9.37 5.35 13.79
C TYR A 170 10.68 5.61 13.04
N GLY A 171 10.63 6.35 11.94
CA GLY A 171 11.82 6.74 11.17
C GLY A 171 12.83 7.51 12.01
N LEU A 172 12.37 8.45 12.84
CA LEU A 172 13.22 9.22 13.75
C LEU A 172 13.87 8.34 14.83
N ALA A 173 13.11 7.43 15.44
CA ALA A 173 13.61 6.54 16.50
C ALA A 173 14.68 5.56 15.99
N ASN A 174 14.54 5.09 14.75
CA ASN A 174 15.46 4.12 14.14
C ASN A 174 16.56 4.76 13.27
N GLY A 175 16.64 6.11 13.21
CA GLY A 175 17.60 6.81 12.38
C GLY A 175 17.37 6.64 10.86
N ASN A 176 16.19 6.18 10.45
CA ASN A 176 15.84 5.98 9.04
C ASN A 176 15.19 7.24 8.45
N TRP A 177 16.01 8.08 7.83
CA TRP A 177 15.57 9.35 7.27
C TRP A 177 14.62 9.21 6.08
N ASN A 178 14.68 8.10 5.33
CA ASN A 178 13.75 7.85 4.23
C ASN A 178 12.33 7.67 4.77
N TYR A 179 12.16 6.90 5.84
CA TYR A 179 10.85 6.75 6.50
C TYR A 179 10.37 8.04 7.13
N PHE A 180 11.28 8.80 7.78
CA PHE A 180 10.93 10.08 8.38
C PHE A 180 10.40 11.09 7.34
N PHE A 181 11.17 11.30 6.27
CA PHE A 181 10.80 12.28 5.24
C PHE A 181 9.63 11.80 4.38
N GLY A 182 9.57 10.52 4.01
CA GLY A 182 8.46 9.95 3.23
C GLY A 182 7.12 10.07 3.97
N ALA A 183 7.07 9.67 5.23
CA ALA A 183 5.87 9.76 6.05
C ALA A 183 5.49 11.21 6.39
N SER A 184 6.47 12.08 6.68
CA SER A 184 6.22 13.51 6.87
C SER A 184 5.63 14.15 5.61
N TYR A 185 6.14 13.79 4.44
CA TYR A 185 5.65 14.27 3.18
C TYR A 185 4.21 13.82 2.91
N LEU A 186 3.88 12.55 3.16
CA LEU A 186 2.50 12.06 3.10
C LEU A 186 1.56 12.85 4.03
N PHE A 187 2.00 13.13 5.26
CA PHE A 187 1.22 13.96 6.17
C PHE A 187 0.94 15.35 5.58
N PHE A 188 1.94 16.01 5.03
CA PHE A 188 1.79 17.36 4.46
C PHE A 188 0.86 17.38 3.25
N ILE A 189 0.95 16.37 2.36
CA ILE A 189 0.03 16.24 1.22
C ILE A 189 -1.41 16.09 1.72
N ASN A 190 -1.64 15.17 2.63
CA ASN A 190 -2.97 14.92 3.18
C ASN A 190 -3.53 16.16 3.90
N ALA A 191 -2.72 16.81 4.74
CA ALA A 191 -3.11 18.05 5.40
C ALA A 191 -3.48 19.17 4.41
N PHE A 192 -2.72 19.28 3.30
CA PHE A 192 -3.01 20.24 2.24
C PHE A 192 -4.35 19.97 1.57
N PHE A 193 -4.61 18.72 1.15
CA PHE A 193 -5.86 18.41 0.45
C PHE A 193 -7.08 18.49 1.36
N ILE A 194 -6.97 18.16 2.64
CA ILE A 194 -8.02 18.38 3.64
C ILE A 194 -8.31 19.87 3.82
N PHE A 195 -7.29 20.69 3.98
CA PHE A 195 -7.40 22.15 4.04
C PHE A 195 -8.06 22.70 2.79
N PHE A 196 -7.62 22.27 1.59
CA PHE A 196 -8.11 22.73 0.31
C PHE A 196 -9.59 22.35 0.11
N ALA A 197 -9.97 21.12 0.44
CA ALA A 197 -11.38 20.68 0.44
C ALA A 197 -12.24 21.56 1.37
N SER A 198 -11.74 21.87 2.55
CA SER A 198 -12.42 22.76 3.50
C SER A 198 -12.58 24.17 2.94
N PHE A 199 -11.55 24.71 2.32
CA PHE A 199 -11.61 26.02 1.64
C PHE A 199 -12.65 26.05 0.53
N ILE A 200 -12.69 25.02 -0.33
CA ILE A 200 -13.67 24.93 -1.43
C ILE A 200 -15.10 24.96 -0.88
N VAL A 201 -15.41 24.17 0.14
CA VAL A 201 -16.78 24.14 0.71
C VAL A 201 -17.14 25.48 1.37
N LEU A 202 -16.25 26.01 2.20
CA LEU A 202 -16.54 27.23 2.96
C LEU A 202 -16.66 28.47 2.06
N LYS A 203 -15.82 28.59 1.04
CA LYS A 203 -15.82 29.73 0.13
C LYS A 203 -16.66 29.49 -1.13
N GLY A 204 -16.51 28.34 -1.78
CA GLY A 204 -17.17 28.04 -3.04
C GLY A 204 -18.64 27.68 -2.86
N VAL A 205 -18.97 26.81 -1.89
CA VAL A 205 -20.35 26.35 -1.69
C VAL A 205 -21.12 27.25 -0.73
N TYR A 206 -20.55 27.58 0.42
CA TYR A 206 -21.26 28.37 1.43
C TYR A 206 -21.08 29.88 1.31
N SER A 207 -20.15 30.33 0.46
CA SER A 207 -19.90 31.75 0.19
C SER A 207 -19.72 32.58 1.48
N LEU A 208 -18.96 32.03 2.46
CA LEU A 208 -18.75 32.72 3.73
C LEU A 208 -18.21 34.13 3.51
N PRO A 209 -18.75 35.12 4.26
CA PRO A 209 -18.32 36.52 4.14
C PRO A 209 -16.86 36.67 4.57
N PHE A 210 -16.18 37.64 3.98
CA PHE A 210 -14.87 38.05 4.44
C PHE A 210 -14.93 38.58 5.87
N HIS A 211 -13.86 38.42 6.63
CA HIS A 211 -13.76 39.01 7.98
C HIS A 211 -13.89 40.54 7.90
N LYS A 212 -14.59 41.17 8.88
CA LYS A 212 -14.82 42.62 8.87
C LYS A 212 -13.56 43.47 8.70
N GLN A 213 -12.42 43.01 9.21
CA GLN A 213 -11.10 43.59 8.95
C GLN A 213 -10.52 43.31 7.59
N ALA A 214 -11.16 42.44 6.77
CA ALA A 214 -10.67 42.13 5.41
C ALA A 214 -10.98 43.26 4.41
N GLU A 215 -11.87 44.19 4.72
CA GLU A 215 -12.09 45.40 3.88
C GLU A 215 -10.87 46.32 3.90
N GLU A 216 -10.08 46.30 4.98
CA GLU A 216 -8.78 46.99 5.07
C GLU A 216 -7.60 46.09 4.63
N VAL A 217 -7.87 44.86 4.22
CA VAL A 217 -6.82 43.91 3.77
C VAL A 217 -6.20 44.44 2.49
N ASN A 218 -5.08 45.09 2.64
CA ASN A 218 -4.24 45.66 1.61
C ASN A 218 -4.00 44.57 0.52
N ARG A 219 -3.99 44.94 -0.76
CA ARG A 219 -3.69 44.09 -1.91
C ARG A 219 -2.51 43.15 -1.67
N ARG A 220 -1.55 43.59 -0.84
CA ARG A 220 -0.40 42.83 -0.37
C ARG A 220 -0.79 41.56 0.41
N ASN A 221 -1.77 41.61 1.28
CA ASN A 221 -2.18 40.44 2.08
C ASN A 221 -2.94 39.43 1.22
N GLN A 222 -3.74 39.86 0.26
CA GLN A 222 -4.37 38.96 -0.73
C GLN A 222 -3.30 38.26 -1.56
N LEU A 223 -2.25 38.97 -1.98
CA LEU A 223 -1.12 38.40 -2.70
C LEU A 223 -0.36 37.37 -1.82
N ILE A 224 -0.14 37.65 -0.54
CA ILE A 224 0.49 36.71 0.40
C ILE A 224 -0.33 35.44 0.51
N PHE A 225 -1.65 35.49 0.66
CA PHE A 225 -2.53 34.31 0.68
C PHE A 225 -2.42 33.50 -0.62
N LEU A 226 -2.44 34.17 -1.76
CA LEU A 226 -2.29 33.51 -3.06
C LEU A 226 -0.91 32.84 -3.17
N VAL A 227 0.15 33.52 -2.78
CA VAL A 227 1.51 32.97 -2.82
C VAL A 227 1.65 31.76 -1.89
N ILE A 228 1.15 31.85 -0.65
CA ILE A 228 1.18 30.70 0.27
C ILE A 228 0.38 29.53 -0.30
N GLY A 229 -0.82 29.79 -0.86
CA GLY A 229 -1.62 28.77 -1.51
C GLY A 229 -0.90 28.11 -2.69
N LEU A 230 -0.24 28.88 -3.54
CA LEU A 230 0.55 28.37 -4.67
C LEU A 230 1.79 27.58 -4.21
N ILE A 231 2.51 28.08 -3.19
CA ILE A 231 3.67 27.37 -2.64
C ILE A 231 3.27 26.00 -2.09
N MET A 232 2.06 25.86 -1.52
CA MET A 232 1.55 24.58 -1.05
C MET A 232 0.97 23.73 -2.20
N ALA A 233 0.27 24.35 -3.17
CA ALA A 233 -0.41 23.64 -4.25
C ALA A 233 0.56 23.03 -5.27
N ILE A 234 1.58 23.79 -5.69
CA ILE A 234 2.51 23.35 -6.76
C ILE A 234 3.23 22.05 -6.38
N PRO A 235 3.90 21.95 -5.21
CA PRO A 235 4.53 20.69 -4.80
C PRO A 235 3.53 19.54 -4.65
N SER A 236 2.32 19.82 -4.16
CA SER A 236 1.30 18.79 -3.97
C SER A 236 0.75 18.26 -5.30
N ILE A 237 0.55 19.13 -6.30
CA ILE A 237 0.14 18.72 -7.66
C ILE A 237 1.27 17.93 -8.33
N TYR A 238 2.52 18.40 -8.21
CA TYR A 238 3.68 17.69 -8.76
C TYR A 238 3.82 16.29 -8.12
N ALA A 239 3.64 16.20 -6.80
CA ALA A 239 3.65 14.93 -6.09
C ALA A 239 2.56 13.98 -6.57
N GLY A 240 1.33 14.48 -6.72
CA GLY A 240 0.22 13.69 -7.26
C GLY A 240 0.49 13.17 -8.67
N TYR A 241 1.10 13.98 -9.52
CA TYR A 241 1.50 13.59 -10.87
C TYR A 241 2.61 12.52 -10.86
N ASP A 242 3.67 12.73 -10.07
CA ASP A 242 4.77 11.77 -9.91
C ASP A 242 4.28 10.42 -9.36
N MET A 243 3.38 10.47 -8.36
CA MET A 243 2.72 9.26 -7.81
C MET A 243 1.90 8.51 -8.87
N THR A 244 1.19 9.24 -9.73
CA THR A 244 0.37 8.63 -10.79
C THR A 244 1.26 7.88 -11.79
N ILE A 245 2.38 8.50 -12.18
CA ILE A 245 3.37 7.86 -13.08
C ILE A 245 3.94 6.60 -12.42
N LYS A 246 4.41 6.69 -11.17
CA LYS A 246 4.98 5.56 -10.43
C LYS A 246 4.01 4.40 -10.28
N TYR A 247 2.75 4.71 -9.99
CA TYR A 247 1.70 3.71 -9.92
C TYR A 247 1.45 3.03 -11.27
N SER A 248 1.41 3.82 -12.35
CA SER A 248 1.25 3.29 -13.71
C SER A 248 2.45 2.43 -14.12
N GLU A 249 3.69 2.88 -13.88
CA GLU A 249 4.92 2.10 -14.11
C GLU A 249 4.86 0.75 -13.38
N SER A 250 4.49 0.74 -12.08
CA SER A 250 4.39 -0.49 -11.28
C SER A 250 3.30 -1.43 -11.81
N ASN A 251 2.13 -0.90 -12.14
CA ASN A 251 1.01 -1.70 -12.62
C ASN A 251 1.29 -2.33 -13.99
N HIS A 252 1.89 -1.57 -14.92
CA HIS A 252 2.33 -2.08 -16.22
C HIS A 252 3.42 -3.13 -16.06
N MET A 253 4.35 -2.96 -15.13
CA MET A 253 5.38 -3.95 -14.84
C MET A 253 4.79 -5.26 -14.30
N GLU A 254 3.83 -5.19 -13.39
CA GLU A 254 3.14 -6.41 -12.89
C GLU A 254 2.43 -7.17 -14.03
N GLN A 255 1.78 -6.44 -14.92
CA GLN A 255 1.14 -7.05 -16.10
C GLN A 255 2.17 -7.65 -17.05
N PHE A 256 3.27 -6.96 -17.31
CA PHE A 256 4.36 -7.44 -18.13
C PHE A 256 5.01 -8.71 -17.55
N ILE A 257 5.25 -8.73 -16.23
CA ILE A 257 5.77 -9.93 -15.54
C ILE A 257 4.80 -11.10 -15.70
N LYS A 258 3.51 -10.87 -15.49
CA LYS A 258 2.49 -11.90 -15.54
C LYS A 258 2.31 -12.49 -16.94
N ASN A 259 2.33 -11.63 -17.96
CA ASN A 259 1.98 -12.03 -19.33
C ASN A 259 3.19 -12.50 -20.16
N ASP A 260 4.37 -11.90 -19.95
CA ASP A 260 5.53 -12.08 -20.81
C ASP A 260 6.68 -12.84 -20.14
N ILE A 261 6.87 -12.71 -18.83
CA ILE A 261 8.00 -13.32 -18.13
C ILE A 261 7.63 -14.63 -17.47
N ASN A 262 6.50 -14.69 -16.76
CA ASN A 262 6.06 -15.90 -16.09
C ASN A 262 5.64 -16.98 -17.08
N GLN A 263 6.16 -18.20 -16.89
CA GLN A 263 5.81 -19.37 -17.67
C GLN A 263 5.53 -20.53 -16.72
N GLU A 264 4.29 -21.02 -16.73
CA GLU A 264 3.86 -22.13 -15.88
C GLU A 264 4.78 -23.35 -16.03
N GLY A 265 5.29 -23.86 -14.89
CA GLY A 265 6.15 -25.03 -14.83
C GLY A 265 7.57 -24.83 -15.39
N ARG A 266 7.92 -23.66 -15.90
CA ARG A 266 9.26 -23.36 -16.41
C ARG A 266 9.97 -22.27 -15.64
N ARG A 267 9.31 -21.14 -15.41
CA ARG A 267 9.91 -19.95 -14.76
C ARG A 267 8.85 -19.12 -14.05
N GLN A 268 9.20 -18.58 -12.89
CA GLN A 268 8.36 -17.67 -12.12
C GLN A 268 9.19 -16.54 -11.53
N VAL A 269 8.65 -15.32 -11.58
CA VAL A 269 9.20 -14.16 -10.88
C VAL A 269 8.74 -14.23 -9.42
N ILE A 270 9.68 -14.18 -8.49
CA ILE A 270 9.41 -14.11 -7.03
C ILE A 270 9.43 -12.71 -6.48
N ASP A 271 10.23 -11.84 -7.08
CA ASP A 271 10.33 -10.44 -6.65
C ASP A 271 10.85 -9.57 -7.79
N TYR A 272 10.51 -8.28 -7.77
CA TYR A 272 11.07 -7.31 -8.67
C TYR A 272 11.25 -5.95 -7.99
N SER A 273 12.19 -5.16 -8.46
CA SER A 273 12.39 -3.79 -8.01
C SER A 273 12.62 -2.84 -9.18
N LEU A 274 11.90 -1.70 -9.16
CA LEU A 274 12.04 -0.61 -10.11
C LEU A 274 13.02 0.42 -9.56
N ASP A 275 14.19 0.52 -10.16
CA ASP A 275 15.13 1.63 -9.89
C ASP A 275 14.82 2.79 -10.84
N GLN A 276 14.01 3.71 -10.37
CA GLN A 276 13.57 4.87 -11.16
C GLN A 276 14.69 5.85 -11.48
N THR A 277 15.76 5.86 -10.67
CA THR A 277 16.91 6.77 -10.87
C THR A 277 17.79 6.29 -12.02
N ASN A 278 18.08 4.98 -12.05
CA ASN A 278 18.93 4.37 -13.06
C ASN A 278 18.13 3.77 -14.22
N LYS A 279 16.80 3.84 -14.16
CA LYS A 279 15.88 3.22 -15.13
C LYS A 279 16.16 1.74 -15.35
N LEU A 280 16.38 1.01 -14.25
CA LEU A 280 16.64 -0.43 -14.24
C LEU A 280 15.52 -1.17 -13.51
N VAL A 281 15.12 -2.31 -14.07
CA VAL A 281 14.24 -3.26 -13.40
C VAL A 281 15.04 -4.49 -13.03
N ASN A 282 15.24 -4.71 -11.74
CA ASN A 282 15.83 -5.95 -11.25
C ASN A 282 14.72 -6.96 -11.04
N ILE A 283 14.80 -8.10 -11.71
CA ILE A 283 13.80 -9.17 -11.66
C ILE A 283 14.47 -10.43 -11.13
N VAL A 284 13.92 -10.94 -10.02
CA VAL A 284 14.40 -12.19 -9.40
C VAL A 284 13.55 -13.35 -9.90
N VAL A 285 14.18 -14.29 -10.60
CA VAL A 285 13.50 -15.44 -11.20
C VAL A 285 13.98 -16.75 -10.60
N ILE A 286 13.05 -17.69 -10.46
CA ILE A 286 13.30 -19.09 -10.15
C ILE A 286 12.86 -19.96 -11.32
N GLY A 287 13.50 -21.13 -11.48
CA GLY A 287 13.27 -22.04 -12.61
C GLY A 287 14.30 -21.87 -13.72
N ALA A 288 13.87 -21.95 -14.97
CA ALA A 288 14.77 -21.84 -16.13
C ALA A 288 15.36 -20.43 -16.23
N PRO A 289 16.69 -20.28 -16.37
CA PRO A 289 17.31 -18.97 -16.53
C PRO A 289 16.85 -18.31 -17.82
N VAL A 290 16.83 -16.96 -17.82
CA VAL A 290 16.56 -16.16 -19.01
C VAL A 290 17.82 -16.15 -19.86
N THR A 291 17.72 -16.59 -21.13
CA THR A 291 18.84 -16.52 -22.06
C THR A 291 19.04 -15.11 -22.58
N SER A 292 20.24 -14.79 -23.10
CA SER A 292 20.52 -13.45 -23.65
C SER A 292 19.60 -13.11 -24.83
N GLU A 293 19.19 -14.10 -25.62
CA GLU A 293 18.26 -13.93 -26.75
C GLU A 293 16.83 -13.63 -26.24
N GLU A 294 16.36 -14.38 -25.22
CA GLU A 294 15.07 -14.14 -24.58
C GLU A 294 15.06 -12.75 -23.89
N GLN A 295 16.15 -12.36 -23.23
CA GLN A 295 16.26 -11.05 -22.62
C GLN A 295 16.13 -9.93 -23.65
N ALA A 296 16.81 -10.03 -24.79
CA ALA A 296 16.72 -9.04 -25.87
C ALA A 296 15.27 -8.92 -26.42
N GLN A 297 14.55 -10.06 -26.55
CA GLN A 297 13.14 -10.06 -26.97
C GLN A 297 12.22 -9.43 -25.92
N LEU A 298 12.48 -9.67 -24.63
CA LEU A 298 11.72 -9.07 -23.52
C LEU A 298 11.99 -7.56 -23.43
N ASP A 299 13.24 -7.12 -23.59
CA ASP A 299 13.60 -5.71 -23.64
C ASP A 299 12.91 -5.00 -24.84
N ASP A 300 12.86 -5.62 -26.02
CA ASP A 300 12.15 -5.07 -27.18
C ASP A 300 10.64 -4.95 -26.96
N LYS A 301 10.03 -5.88 -26.23
CA LYS A 301 8.63 -5.80 -25.82
C LYS A 301 8.41 -4.70 -24.76
N LEU A 302 9.31 -4.60 -23.78
CA LEU A 302 9.25 -3.60 -22.72
C LEU A 302 9.27 -2.18 -23.31
N HIS A 303 10.15 -1.93 -24.30
CA HIS A 303 10.26 -0.63 -24.95
C HIS A 303 9.04 -0.23 -25.80
N LYS A 304 8.11 -1.15 -26.06
CA LYS A 304 6.84 -0.85 -26.74
C LYS A 304 5.74 -0.37 -25.79
N ASP A 305 5.93 -0.55 -24.49
CA ASP A 305 5.01 -0.04 -23.48
C ASP A 305 5.33 1.43 -23.16
N GLU A 306 4.29 2.28 -23.14
CA GLU A 306 4.41 3.73 -22.96
C GLU A 306 5.08 4.11 -21.63
N TYR A 307 4.81 3.36 -20.56
CA TYR A 307 5.32 3.65 -19.21
C TYR A 307 6.65 2.96 -18.92
N LEU A 308 6.93 1.84 -19.58
CA LEU A 308 8.12 1.03 -19.33
C LEU A 308 9.25 1.28 -20.32
N GLN A 309 9.01 2.02 -21.39
CA GLN A 309 9.98 2.34 -22.43
C GLN A 309 11.36 2.80 -21.93
N PRO A 310 11.47 3.63 -20.88
CA PRO A 310 12.78 4.09 -20.41
C PRO A 310 13.57 3.05 -19.60
N TYR A 311 12.97 1.90 -19.28
CA TYR A 311 13.56 0.90 -18.41
C TYR A 311 14.31 -0.17 -19.18
N THR A 312 15.33 -0.78 -18.52
CA THR A 312 16.08 -1.95 -19.00
C THR A 312 15.94 -3.09 -18.00
N LEU A 313 15.74 -4.31 -18.50
CA LEU A 313 15.58 -5.49 -17.63
C LEU A 313 16.95 -6.01 -17.18
N ARG A 314 17.04 -6.32 -15.89
CA ARG A 314 18.17 -7.03 -15.30
C ARG A 314 17.68 -8.25 -14.55
N PHE A 315 17.98 -9.44 -15.06
CA PHE A 315 17.61 -10.69 -14.41
C PHE A 315 18.67 -11.12 -13.39
N VAL A 316 18.20 -11.50 -12.21
CA VAL A 316 19.02 -12.13 -11.17
C VAL A 316 18.68 -13.61 -11.17
N ASN A 317 19.56 -14.41 -11.78
CA ASN A 317 19.39 -15.86 -11.89
C ASN A 317 20.19 -16.58 -10.81
N SER A 318 19.77 -17.76 -10.40
CA SER A 318 20.48 -18.62 -9.44
C SER A 318 21.87 -19.09 -9.93
N VAL A 319 22.19 -18.89 -11.21
CA VAL A 319 23.38 -19.47 -11.88
C VAL A 319 24.53 -18.46 -12.04
N ASP A 320 24.35 -17.17 -11.76
CA ASP A 320 25.35 -16.12 -12.05
C ASP A 320 26.52 -16.01 -11.06
N GLU A 321 26.88 -17.08 -10.36
CA GLU A 321 28.02 -17.07 -9.42
C GLU A 321 29.41 -16.88 -10.06
N LYS A 322 29.54 -17.01 -11.39
CA LYS A 322 30.87 -17.03 -12.05
C LYS A 322 31.27 -15.78 -12.83
N LYS A 323 30.43 -14.73 -12.94
CA LYS A 323 30.74 -13.58 -13.81
C LYS A 323 30.69 -12.18 -13.19
N SER A 324 30.44 -12.00 -11.90
CA SER A 324 30.44 -10.64 -11.30
C SER A 324 31.74 -10.26 -10.65
N THR A 325 32.82 -10.14 -11.45
CA THR A 325 34.10 -9.48 -11.06
C THR A 325 34.27 -8.16 -11.82
N MET A 326 33.22 -7.37 -12.02
CA MET A 326 33.38 -6.02 -12.56
C MET A 326 32.40 -5.04 -11.91
N ASP A 327 33.00 -3.95 -11.41
CA ASP A 327 32.43 -2.74 -10.84
C ASP A 327 32.05 -2.75 -9.34
N LYS A 328 33.10 -2.61 -8.53
CA LYS A 328 32.99 -2.42 -7.07
C LYS A 328 32.64 -1.02 -6.61
N THR A 329 32.38 -0.04 -7.47
CA THR A 329 32.32 1.37 -7.07
C THR A 329 30.90 1.95 -6.85
N ASN A 330 29.82 1.27 -7.32
CA ASN A 330 28.44 1.73 -7.13
C ASN A 330 27.57 0.76 -6.31
N LEU A 331 28.17 -0.14 -5.53
CA LEU A 331 27.52 -1.34 -4.98
C LEU A 331 27.02 -1.22 -3.53
N ASN A 332 27.25 -0.11 -2.83
CA ASN A 332 26.98 -0.07 -1.39
C ASN A 332 25.49 0.01 -0.97
N LYS A 333 24.57 0.36 -1.89
CA LYS A 333 23.11 0.25 -1.62
C LYS A 333 22.46 -0.96 -2.31
N SER A 334 23.05 -1.44 -3.41
CA SER A 334 22.57 -2.64 -4.12
C SER A 334 23.06 -3.95 -3.49
N SER A 335 24.11 -3.95 -2.67
CA SER A 335 24.69 -5.17 -2.10
C SER A 335 23.84 -5.78 -0.98
N GLU A 336 23.14 -4.99 -0.18
CA GLU A 336 22.23 -5.50 0.86
C GLU A 336 21.02 -6.22 0.24
N ASN A 337 20.42 -5.63 -0.80
CA ASN A 337 19.31 -6.25 -1.52
C ASN A 337 19.75 -7.51 -2.28
N LEU A 338 20.95 -7.50 -2.89
CA LEU A 338 21.47 -8.65 -3.62
C LEU A 338 21.72 -9.87 -2.71
N GLY A 339 22.20 -9.64 -1.49
CA GLY A 339 22.36 -10.69 -0.47
C GLY A 339 21.01 -11.31 -0.06
N THR A 340 20.02 -10.47 0.14
CA THR A 340 18.66 -10.89 0.47
C THR A 340 18.04 -11.69 -0.68
N TYR A 341 18.18 -11.24 -1.93
CA TYR A 341 17.68 -11.96 -3.11
C TYR A 341 18.37 -13.32 -3.32
N LYS A 342 19.69 -13.42 -3.08
CA LYS A 342 20.40 -14.70 -3.12
C LYS A 342 19.87 -15.68 -2.08
N ASN A 343 19.62 -15.21 -0.86
CA ASN A 343 19.04 -16.03 0.20
C ASN A 343 17.62 -16.51 -0.17
N LEU A 344 16.80 -15.67 -0.76
CA LEU A 344 15.46 -16.04 -1.24
C LEU A 344 15.54 -17.07 -2.37
N ILE A 345 16.42 -16.88 -3.34
CA ILE A 345 16.63 -17.86 -4.43
C ILE A 345 17.06 -19.20 -3.86
N ASN A 346 18.07 -19.22 -2.97
CA ASN A 346 18.57 -20.46 -2.37
C ASN A 346 17.50 -21.20 -1.55
N LEU A 347 16.59 -20.45 -0.93
CA LEU A 347 15.49 -21.01 -0.15
C LEU A 347 14.38 -21.60 -1.04
N TYR A 348 13.99 -20.88 -2.09
CA TYR A 348 12.81 -21.25 -2.88
C TYR A 348 13.12 -22.08 -4.14
N GLN A 349 14.31 -21.95 -4.72
CA GLN A 349 14.68 -22.68 -5.95
C GLN A 349 14.55 -24.21 -5.81
N PRO A 350 15.03 -24.88 -4.73
CA PRO A 350 14.89 -26.32 -4.61
C PRO A 350 13.42 -26.76 -4.50
N THR A 351 12.60 -26.00 -3.78
CA THR A 351 11.16 -26.27 -3.66
C THR A 351 10.46 -26.12 -5.01
N TYR A 352 10.78 -25.06 -5.73
CA TYR A 352 10.23 -24.83 -7.06
C TYR A 352 10.60 -25.94 -8.05
N GLN A 353 11.85 -26.40 -8.04
CA GLN A 353 12.31 -27.52 -8.89
C GLN A 353 11.50 -28.79 -8.58
N LEU A 354 11.34 -29.13 -7.31
CA LEU A 354 10.56 -30.30 -6.90
C LEU A 354 9.10 -30.23 -7.35
N VAL A 355 8.47 -29.05 -7.20
CA VAL A 355 7.09 -28.84 -7.65
C VAL A 355 7.00 -28.90 -9.16
N SER A 356 7.92 -28.28 -9.90
CA SER A 356 7.95 -28.30 -11.36
C SER A 356 8.16 -29.70 -11.93
N GLU A 357 9.08 -30.48 -11.34
CA GLU A 357 9.29 -31.90 -11.70
C GLU A 357 8.04 -32.72 -11.42
N THR A 358 7.35 -32.48 -10.30
CA THR A 358 6.10 -33.15 -9.97
C THR A 358 5.02 -32.84 -11.00
N ILE A 359 4.83 -31.57 -11.39
CA ILE A 359 3.86 -31.17 -12.42
C ILE A 359 4.13 -31.88 -13.73
N ASN A 360 5.41 -31.96 -14.17
CA ASN A 360 5.78 -32.65 -15.39
C ASN A 360 5.55 -34.16 -15.29
N THR A 361 5.86 -34.76 -14.14
CA THR A 361 5.59 -36.18 -13.89
C THR A 361 4.08 -36.46 -13.88
N MET A 362 3.26 -35.58 -13.32
CA MET A 362 1.80 -35.74 -13.34
C MET A 362 1.21 -35.67 -14.75
N LYS A 363 1.73 -34.82 -15.65
CA LYS A 363 1.30 -34.77 -17.05
C LYS A 363 1.54 -36.11 -17.77
N THR A 364 2.69 -36.75 -17.57
CA THR A 364 2.97 -38.08 -18.12
C THR A 364 2.11 -39.15 -17.43
N THR A 365 1.93 -39.06 -16.13
CA THR A 365 1.09 -39.95 -15.32
C THR A 365 -0.37 -39.90 -15.74
N GLU A 366 -0.89 -38.72 -16.10
CA GLU A 366 -2.26 -38.57 -16.60
C GLU A 366 -2.50 -39.35 -17.89
N ALA A 367 -1.57 -39.27 -18.85
CA ALA A 367 -1.67 -40.03 -20.11
C ALA A 367 -1.72 -41.55 -19.88
N GLU A 368 -0.87 -42.06 -18.98
CA GLU A 368 -0.85 -43.47 -18.60
C GLU A 368 -2.08 -43.88 -17.79
N ALA A 369 -2.53 -43.02 -16.86
CA ALA A 369 -3.73 -43.28 -16.07
C ALA A 369 -4.97 -43.42 -16.95
N LYS A 370 -5.12 -42.56 -17.96
CA LYS A 370 -6.22 -42.67 -18.96
C LYS A 370 -6.18 -43.98 -19.78
N ALA A 371 -4.97 -44.47 -20.08
CA ALA A 371 -4.82 -45.72 -20.76
C ALA A 371 -5.14 -46.95 -19.89
N LEU A 372 -4.76 -46.93 -18.62
CA LEU A 372 -4.95 -48.03 -17.67
C LEU A 372 -6.34 -48.04 -17.04
N PHE A 373 -6.93 -46.86 -16.84
CA PHE A 373 -8.18 -46.62 -16.16
C PHE A 373 -9.09 -45.72 -17.01
N PRO A 374 -9.88 -46.25 -17.94
CA PRO A 374 -10.65 -45.44 -18.91
C PRO A 374 -11.66 -44.43 -18.29
N PHE A 375 -12.00 -44.60 -17.02
CA PHE A 375 -12.89 -43.73 -16.29
C PHE A 375 -12.17 -42.48 -15.70
N VAL A 376 -10.83 -42.42 -15.78
CA VAL A 376 -10.03 -41.26 -15.34
C VAL A 376 -9.99 -40.24 -16.46
N SER A 377 -10.41 -39.02 -16.18
CA SER A 377 -10.41 -37.89 -17.13
C SER A 377 -9.19 -36.96 -16.93
N LYS A 378 -8.74 -36.76 -15.69
CA LYS A 378 -7.59 -35.88 -15.37
C LYS A 378 -6.92 -36.37 -14.07
N VAL A 379 -5.61 -36.14 -13.98
CA VAL A 379 -4.80 -36.41 -12.78
C VAL A 379 -3.99 -35.17 -12.43
N GLU A 380 -4.18 -34.65 -11.25
CA GLU A 380 -3.41 -33.53 -10.71
C GLU A 380 -2.72 -33.97 -9.44
N GLY A 381 -1.53 -33.46 -9.16
CA GLY A 381 -0.85 -33.81 -7.92
C GLY A 381 0.18 -32.78 -7.50
N MET A 382 0.40 -32.70 -6.19
CA MET A 382 1.40 -31.85 -5.59
C MET A 382 2.21 -32.62 -4.54
N PRO A 383 3.51 -32.33 -4.36
CA PRO A 383 4.32 -32.90 -3.30
C PRO A 383 3.96 -32.21 -1.97
N LEU A 384 3.88 -33.00 -0.90
CA LEU A 384 3.86 -32.48 0.46
C LEU A 384 5.28 -32.48 0.99
N ILE A 385 5.75 -31.30 1.42
CA ILE A 385 7.14 -31.04 1.81
C ILE A 385 7.14 -30.77 3.32
N ASP A 386 7.86 -31.57 4.08
CA ASP A 386 7.93 -31.43 5.54
C ASP A 386 9.01 -30.42 5.98
N ASN A 387 10.04 -30.20 5.16
CA ASN A 387 11.13 -29.27 5.46
C ASN A 387 11.51 -28.43 4.24
N LEU A 388 11.36 -27.11 4.34
CA LEU A 388 11.69 -26.16 3.27
C LEU A 388 13.19 -25.94 3.08
N GLU A 389 14.02 -26.22 4.07
CA GLU A 389 15.49 -26.09 3.94
C GLU A 389 16.11 -27.23 3.12
N GLN A 390 15.50 -28.40 3.17
CA GLN A 390 15.87 -29.56 2.36
C GLN A 390 14.61 -30.17 1.76
N PRO A 391 14.03 -29.54 0.73
CA PRO A 391 12.75 -29.95 0.19
C PRO A 391 12.83 -31.34 -0.45
N LYS A 392 12.11 -32.25 0.15
CA LYS A 392 11.92 -33.61 -0.34
C LYS A 392 10.43 -33.93 -0.21
N ALA A 393 9.86 -34.52 -1.24
CA ALA A 393 8.47 -34.99 -1.14
C ALA A 393 8.41 -36.12 -0.11
N SER A 394 7.74 -35.90 0.99
CA SER A 394 7.45 -36.93 1.99
C SER A 394 6.23 -37.76 1.60
N ARG A 395 5.32 -37.15 0.85
CA ARG A 395 4.05 -37.70 0.40
C ARG A 395 3.57 -36.90 -0.81
N TYR A 396 2.70 -37.50 -1.64
CA TYR A 396 1.99 -36.79 -2.69
C TYR A 396 0.51 -36.69 -2.39
N MET A 397 -0.12 -35.54 -2.61
CA MET A 397 -1.56 -35.39 -2.70
C MET A 397 -1.93 -35.44 -4.20
N VAL A 398 -2.79 -36.37 -4.58
CA VAL A 398 -3.22 -36.56 -5.97
C VAL A 398 -4.73 -36.44 -6.03
N ILE A 399 -5.22 -35.60 -6.95
CA ILE A 399 -6.64 -35.42 -7.27
C ILE A 399 -6.91 -36.14 -8.56
N ILE A 400 -7.87 -37.05 -8.56
CA ILE A 400 -8.28 -37.82 -9.73
C ILE A 400 -9.68 -37.37 -10.12
N HIS A 401 -9.82 -36.83 -11.31
CA HIS A 401 -11.11 -36.49 -11.88
C HIS A 401 -11.64 -37.68 -12.68
N THR A 402 -12.89 -38.06 -12.44
CA THR A 402 -13.49 -39.25 -13.04
C THR A 402 -14.80 -38.92 -13.73
N THR A 403 -15.09 -39.71 -14.77
CA THR A 403 -16.34 -39.62 -15.55
C THR A 403 -17.47 -40.47 -14.95
N SER A 404 -17.12 -41.40 -14.06
CA SER A 404 -18.06 -42.29 -13.35
C SER A 404 -17.64 -42.55 -11.91
N THR A 405 -18.51 -43.13 -11.12
CA THR A 405 -18.20 -43.53 -9.73
C THR A 405 -17.14 -44.62 -9.73
N ILE A 406 -16.11 -44.51 -8.89
CA ILE A 406 -15.04 -45.47 -8.73
C ILE A 406 -15.41 -46.50 -7.64
N SER A 407 -15.09 -47.77 -7.82
CA SER A 407 -15.18 -48.79 -6.78
C SER A 407 -13.96 -48.66 -5.84
N ASP A 408 -14.13 -49.07 -4.56
CA ASP A 408 -13.04 -49.12 -3.59
C ASP A 408 -11.85 -49.96 -4.08
N ALA A 409 -12.13 -51.02 -4.79
CA ALA A 409 -11.11 -51.93 -5.38
C ALA A 409 -10.29 -51.20 -6.47
N ASP A 410 -10.92 -50.38 -7.29
CA ASP A 410 -10.21 -49.61 -8.32
C ASP A 410 -9.42 -48.46 -7.70
N LEU A 411 -9.94 -47.85 -6.66
CA LEU A 411 -9.23 -46.79 -5.93
C LEU A 411 -7.94 -47.34 -5.30
N GLU A 412 -7.99 -48.51 -4.68
CA GLU A 412 -6.78 -49.16 -4.11
C GLU A 412 -5.78 -49.55 -5.22
N ARG A 413 -6.24 -50.00 -6.39
CA ARG A 413 -5.38 -50.30 -7.52
C ARG A 413 -4.67 -49.06 -8.07
N ILE A 414 -5.39 -47.95 -8.22
CA ILE A 414 -4.83 -46.67 -8.67
C ILE A 414 -3.82 -46.17 -7.63
N LYS A 415 -4.13 -46.28 -6.38
CA LYS A 415 -3.23 -45.86 -5.28
C LYS A 415 -1.92 -46.65 -5.32
N ALA A 416 -1.99 -47.96 -5.35
CA ALA A 416 -0.80 -48.80 -5.39
C ALA A 416 0.06 -48.52 -6.66
N TRP A 417 -0.58 -48.27 -7.80
CA TRP A 417 0.11 -47.88 -9.01
C TRP A 417 0.80 -46.54 -8.92
N LEU A 418 0.14 -45.52 -8.36
CA LEU A 418 0.72 -44.18 -8.14
C LEU A 418 1.86 -44.22 -7.13
N GLU A 419 1.74 -44.98 -6.03
CA GLU A 419 2.80 -45.11 -5.03
C GLU A 419 4.05 -45.81 -5.61
N ALA A 420 3.85 -46.81 -6.46
CA ALA A 420 4.96 -47.45 -7.16
C ALA A 420 5.64 -46.48 -8.15
N LYS A 421 4.87 -45.68 -8.86
CA LYS A 421 5.40 -44.73 -9.85
C LYS A 421 6.11 -43.55 -9.25
N LEU A 422 5.56 -42.99 -8.15
CA LEU A 422 6.10 -41.81 -7.47
C LEU A 422 7.14 -42.18 -6.41
N SER A 423 7.30 -43.45 -6.09
CA SER A 423 8.21 -43.98 -5.07
C SER A 423 8.00 -43.32 -3.68
N ALA A 424 6.76 -42.93 -3.37
CA ALA A 424 6.39 -42.28 -2.11
C ALA A 424 4.89 -42.49 -1.82
N PRO A 425 4.47 -42.42 -0.57
CA PRO A 425 3.06 -42.54 -0.19
C PRO A 425 2.19 -41.53 -0.90
N VAL A 426 0.97 -41.95 -1.33
CA VAL A 426 0.01 -41.11 -2.03
C VAL A 426 -1.29 -40.99 -1.25
N THR A 427 -1.79 -39.78 -1.10
CA THR A 427 -3.14 -39.51 -0.63
C THR A 427 -4.00 -39.11 -1.83
N ILE A 428 -5.06 -39.87 -2.11
CA ILE A 428 -5.93 -39.63 -3.27
C ILE A 428 -7.19 -38.92 -2.82
N SER A 429 -7.59 -37.88 -3.56
CA SER A 429 -8.90 -37.27 -3.55
C SER A 429 -9.58 -37.54 -4.89
N VAL A 430 -10.84 -37.94 -4.88
CA VAL A 430 -11.60 -38.22 -6.11
C VAL A 430 -12.63 -37.13 -6.31
N GLU A 431 -12.61 -36.51 -7.48
CA GLU A 431 -13.61 -35.55 -7.93
C GLU A 431 -14.37 -36.09 -9.15
N GLN A 432 -15.68 -36.22 -9.02
CA GLN A 432 -16.52 -36.64 -10.11
C GLN A 432 -16.89 -35.43 -10.98
N THR A 433 -16.44 -35.43 -12.24
CA THR A 433 -16.81 -34.40 -13.18
C THR A 433 -18.24 -34.67 -13.67
N THR A 434 -19.23 -33.98 -13.13
CA THR A 434 -20.57 -33.93 -13.71
C THR A 434 -20.47 -33.23 -15.05
N SER A 435 -20.62 -33.96 -16.16
CA SER A 435 -20.83 -33.35 -17.45
C SER A 435 -22.14 -32.58 -17.46
N THR A 436 -22.07 -31.28 -17.29
CA THR A 436 -23.16 -30.38 -17.69
C THR A 436 -23.24 -30.45 -19.21
N LEU A 437 -24.26 -31.18 -19.70
CA LEU A 437 -24.76 -31.11 -21.06
C LEU A 437 -25.27 -29.70 -21.38
#